data_1b0493b876354872cb14d7a48a5acc3d
#
_entry.id   1b0493b876354872cb14d7a48a5acc3d
#
_cell.length_a   1.000
_cell.length_b   1.000
_cell.length_c   1.000
_cell.angle_alpha   90.00
_cell.angle_beta   90.00
_cell.angle_gamma   90.00
#
_symmetry.space_group_name_H-M   'P 1'
#
loop_
_entity.id
_entity.type
_entity.pdbx_description
1 polymer ?
#
loop_
_entity_poly.entity_id
_entity_poly.type
_entity_poly.pdbx_seq_one_letter_code
_entity_poly.pdbx_strand_id
1 'polypeptide(L)'
;MIEIKNLHKVFNKKLHVLNGIDYKIEDGEKVVIIGPSGSGKSTFLRCLNLLETPTDGQIFVDGVDITAKKTNIDKVRMGMGMVFQHFNLFPHFTVAKNIWFSPVHHKLMTKEEGKKEAMRLLERVGLADKADAYPSTLSGGQKQRIAIVRALAMKPKVMLLTNRPQPLTPKWSVRFLTL
;
A
#
# COMPACT_ATOMS: atom_id res chain seq x y z
N MET A 1 4.45 -11.56 -8.59
CA MET A 1 4.11 -11.21 -10.01
C MET A 1 2.66 -10.71 -10.10
N ILE A 2 2.40 -9.61 -10.86
CA ILE A 2 1.03 -9.13 -11.17
C ILE A 2 0.84 -9.13 -12.68
N GLU A 3 -0.24 -9.72 -13.16
CA GLU A 3 -0.62 -9.71 -14.57
C GLU A 3 -2.00 -9.06 -14.73
N ILE A 4 -2.13 -8.14 -15.66
CA ILE A 4 -3.33 -7.35 -15.92
C ILE A 4 -3.72 -7.60 -17.36
N LYS A 5 -4.99 -7.98 -17.60
CA LYS A 5 -5.52 -8.31 -18.92
C LYS A 5 -6.75 -7.46 -19.21
N ASN A 6 -6.65 -6.65 -20.25
CA ASN A 6 -7.73 -5.85 -20.81
C ASN A 6 -8.51 -5.07 -19.74
N LEU A 7 -7.82 -4.38 -18.84
CA LEU A 7 -8.42 -3.73 -17.68
C LEU A 7 -9.18 -2.48 -18.06
N HIS A 8 -10.47 -2.45 -17.74
CA HIS A 8 -11.34 -1.30 -17.95
C HIS A 8 -11.94 -0.78 -16.65
N LYS A 9 -12.08 0.53 -16.55
CA LYS A 9 -12.87 1.18 -15.50
C LYS A 9 -13.66 2.34 -16.05
N VAL A 10 -14.99 2.23 -15.92
CA VAL A 10 -15.95 3.26 -16.31
C VAL A 10 -16.75 3.68 -15.09
N PHE A 11 -16.79 4.97 -14.79
CA PHE A 11 -17.64 5.53 -13.74
C PHE A 11 -18.92 6.09 -14.32
N ASN A 12 -20.04 5.90 -13.61
CA ASN A 12 -21.36 6.41 -13.98
C ASN A 12 -21.78 6.08 -15.41
N LYS A 13 -21.32 4.92 -15.93
CA LYS A 13 -21.58 4.44 -17.31
C LYS A 13 -21.12 5.37 -18.44
N LYS A 14 -20.37 6.43 -18.14
CA LYS A 14 -19.98 7.46 -19.13
C LYS A 14 -18.50 7.82 -19.07
N LEU A 15 -17.91 7.86 -17.88
CA LEU A 15 -16.53 8.32 -17.71
C LEU A 15 -15.58 7.14 -17.80
N HIS A 16 -14.94 6.95 -18.95
CA HIS A 16 -13.91 5.93 -19.16
C HIS A 16 -12.58 6.41 -18.55
N VAL A 17 -12.14 5.77 -17.50
CA VAL A 17 -10.91 6.15 -16.76
C VAL A 17 -9.76 5.19 -17.05
N LEU A 18 -10.05 3.90 -17.17
CA LEU A 18 -9.11 2.89 -17.67
C LEU A 18 -9.71 2.26 -18.91
N ASN A 19 -8.91 2.10 -19.95
CA ASN A 19 -9.41 1.68 -21.26
C ASN A 19 -8.51 0.62 -21.90
N GLY A 20 -8.73 -0.64 -21.53
CA GLY A 20 -8.04 -1.79 -22.09
C GLY A 20 -6.55 -1.83 -21.72
N ILE A 21 -6.19 -1.80 -20.44
CA ILE A 21 -4.80 -1.85 -20.02
C ILE A 21 -4.37 -3.31 -19.91
N ASP A 22 -3.33 -3.66 -20.66
CA ASP A 22 -2.59 -4.90 -20.56
C ASP A 22 -1.20 -4.59 -20.01
N TYR A 23 -0.81 -5.23 -18.91
CA TYR A 23 0.51 -5.03 -18.32
C TYR A 23 0.89 -6.21 -17.44
N LYS A 24 2.19 -6.48 -17.34
CA LYS A 24 2.76 -7.51 -16.47
C LYS A 24 3.86 -6.89 -15.62
N ILE A 25 3.83 -7.15 -14.34
CA ILE A 25 4.83 -6.71 -13.35
C ILE A 25 5.49 -7.95 -12.78
N GLU A 26 6.78 -8.08 -13.00
CA GLU A 26 7.56 -9.21 -12.50
C GLU A 26 7.94 -9.02 -11.01
N ASP A 27 8.36 -10.12 -10.37
CA ASP A 27 8.81 -10.05 -8.99
C ASP A 27 10.09 -9.20 -8.87
N GLY A 28 10.09 -8.32 -7.87
CA GLY A 28 11.19 -7.37 -7.64
C GLY A 28 11.20 -6.16 -8.57
N GLU A 29 10.31 -6.09 -9.54
CA GLU A 29 10.21 -4.95 -10.45
C GLU A 29 9.67 -3.70 -9.75
N LYS A 30 10.20 -2.53 -10.15
CA LYS A 30 9.77 -1.21 -9.68
C LYS A 30 9.13 -0.46 -10.81
N VAL A 31 7.82 -0.28 -10.74
CA VAL A 31 7.03 0.41 -11.76
C VAL A 31 6.62 1.79 -11.27
N VAL A 32 6.84 2.81 -12.08
CA VAL A 32 6.41 4.18 -11.81
C VAL A 32 5.36 4.59 -12.84
N ILE A 33 4.18 4.97 -12.36
CA ILE A 33 3.06 5.42 -13.20
C ILE A 33 3.06 6.94 -13.23
N ILE A 34 3.33 7.52 -14.39
CA ILE A 34 3.35 8.97 -14.63
C ILE A 34 2.15 9.41 -15.48
N GLY A 35 1.74 10.66 -15.30
CA GLY A 35 0.66 11.27 -16.07
C GLY A 35 0.02 12.45 -15.33
N PRO A 36 -0.80 13.28 -15.99
CA PRO A 36 -1.44 14.44 -15.39
C PRO A 36 -2.41 14.07 -14.27
N SER A 37 -2.83 15.06 -13.47
CA SER A 37 -3.88 14.86 -12.46
C SER A 37 -5.17 14.42 -13.17
N GLY A 38 -5.89 13.47 -12.57
CA GLY A 38 -7.13 12.94 -13.17
C GLY A 38 -6.94 11.84 -14.23
N SER A 39 -5.71 11.48 -14.64
CA SER A 39 -5.46 10.45 -15.67
C SER A 39 -5.69 9.00 -15.22
N GLY A 40 -6.33 8.75 -14.08
CA GLY A 40 -6.68 7.38 -13.65
C GLY A 40 -5.60 6.62 -12.85
N LYS A 41 -4.41 7.20 -12.56
CA LYS A 41 -3.32 6.52 -11.84
C LYS A 41 -3.75 5.90 -10.51
N SER A 42 -4.44 6.68 -9.68
CA SER A 42 -4.93 6.19 -8.37
C SER A 42 -6.05 5.17 -8.52
N THR A 43 -6.86 5.30 -9.57
CA THR A 43 -7.90 4.31 -9.92
C THR A 43 -7.26 2.98 -10.32
N PHE A 44 -6.24 3.03 -11.18
CA PHE A 44 -5.47 1.85 -11.56
C PHE A 44 -4.86 1.15 -10.34
N LEU A 45 -4.14 1.87 -9.47
CA LEU A 45 -3.58 1.28 -8.24
C LEU A 45 -4.65 0.69 -7.31
N ARG A 46 -5.83 1.33 -7.22
CA ARG A 46 -6.95 0.79 -6.43
C ARG A 46 -7.58 -0.44 -7.06
N CYS A 47 -7.55 -0.57 -8.39
CA CYS A 47 -7.99 -1.79 -9.05
C CYS A 47 -7.06 -2.97 -8.74
N LEU A 48 -5.75 -2.75 -8.63
CA LEU A 48 -4.78 -3.82 -8.36
C LEU A 48 -5.01 -4.56 -7.03
N ASN A 49 -5.71 -3.95 -6.08
CA ASN A 49 -6.10 -4.59 -4.82
C ASN A 49 -7.61 -4.64 -4.60
N LEU A 50 -8.41 -4.41 -5.66
CA LEU A 50 -9.87 -4.35 -5.66
C LEU A 50 -10.50 -3.40 -4.61
N LEU A 51 -9.80 -2.35 -4.19
CA LEU A 51 -10.44 -1.21 -3.51
C LEU A 51 -11.35 -0.45 -4.48
N GLU A 52 -11.08 -0.57 -5.77
CA GLU A 52 -11.95 -0.14 -6.87
C GLU A 52 -12.17 -1.35 -7.77
N THR A 53 -13.42 -1.78 -7.93
CA THR A 53 -13.74 -2.92 -8.79
C THR A 53 -13.64 -2.51 -10.26
N PRO A 54 -12.86 -3.21 -11.09
CA PRO A 54 -12.85 -2.99 -12.53
C PRO A 54 -14.25 -3.15 -13.13
N THR A 55 -14.51 -2.47 -14.24
CA THR A 55 -15.76 -2.67 -15.00
C THR A 55 -15.65 -3.90 -15.88
N ASP A 56 -14.45 -4.16 -16.42
CA ASP A 56 -14.12 -5.33 -17.22
C ASP A 56 -12.61 -5.61 -17.15
N GLY A 57 -12.19 -6.79 -17.63
CA GLY A 57 -10.82 -7.27 -17.58
C GLY A 57 -10.51 -8.10 -16.34
N GLN A 58 -9.26 -8.59 -16.27
CA GLN A 58 -8.81 -9.51 -15.23
C GLN A 58 -7.50 -9.01 -14.62
N ILE A 59 -7.32 -9.31 -13.33
CA ILE A 59 -6.09 -9.03 -12.60
C ILE A 59 -5.67 -10.30 -11.87
N PHE A 60 -4.45 -10.75 -12.13
CA PHE A 60 -3.86 -11.90 -11.48
C PHE A 60 -2.75 -11.43 -10.54
N VAL A 61 -2.73 -11.95 -9.33
CA VAL A 61 -1.67 -11.75 -8.34
C VAL A 61 -1.12 -13.11 -7.94
N ASP A 62 0.16 -13.35 -8.20
CA ASP A 62 0.80 -14.67 -8.02
C ASP A 62 -0.01 -15.82 -8.66
N GLY A 63 -0.56 -15.59 -9.86
CA GLY A 63 -1.38 -16.57 -10.60
C GLY A 63 -2.84 -16.68 -10.13
N VAL A 64 -3.23 -15.98 -9.08
CA VAL A 64 -4.61 -15.98 -8.57
C VAL A 64 -5.40 -14.84 -9.22
N ASP A 65 -6.46 -15.15 -9.95
CA ASP A 65 -7.40 -14.14 -10.48
C ASP A 65 -8.16 -13.49 -9.31
N ILE A 66 -7.80 -12.25 -8.99
CA ILE A 66 -8.44 -11.50 -7.91
C ILE A 66 -9.81 -10.93 -8.30
N THR A 67 -10.11 -10.83 -9.59
CA THR A 67 -11.40 -10.35 -10.11
C THR A 67 -12.48 -11.41 -10.09
N ALA A 68 -12.11 -12.67 -9.91
CA ALA A 68 -13.04 -13.77 -9.85
C ALA A 68 -13.88 -13.75 -8.56
N LYS A 69 -15.21 -13.89 -8.66
CA LYS A 69 -16.16 -13.82 -7.54
C LYS A 69 -15.87 -14.79 -6.38
N LYS A 70 -15.16 -15.89 -6.65
CA LYS A 70 -14.82 -16.91 -5.64
C LYS A 70 -13.53 -16.63 -4.89
N THR A 71 -12.76 -15.65 -5.30
CA THR A 71 -11.45 -15.34 -4.70
C THR A 71 -11.63 -14.68 -3.34
N ASN A 72 -10.95 -15.21 -2.33
CA ASN A 72 -10.86 -14.57 -1.02
C ASN A 72 -9.88 -13.38 -1.11
N ILE A 73 -10.43 -12.21 -1.41
CA ILE A 73 -9.65 -10.99 -1.61
C ILE A 73 -8.91 -10.53 -0.34
N ASP A 74 -9.43 -10.81 0.84
CA ASP A 74 -8.78 -10.40 2.09
C ASP A 74 -7.47 -11.15 2.28
N LYS A 75 -7.42 -12.44 1.89
CA LYS A 75 -6.18 -13.22 1.89
C LYS A 75 -5.14 -12.65 0.91
N VAL A 76 -5.56 -12.17 -0.26
CA VAL A 76 -4.67 -11.53 -1.23
C VAL A 76 -4.16 -10.19 -0.69
N ARG A 77 -5.05 -9.37 -0.13
CA ARG A 77 -4.71 -8.05 0.45
C ARG A 77 -3.71 -8.14 1.60
N MET A 78 -3.68 -9.23 2.37
CA MET A 78 -2.65 -9.43 3.40
C MET A 78 -1.23 -9.45 2.83
N GLY A 79 -1.07 -9.89 1.57
CA GLY A 79 0.20 -9.85 0.85
C GLY A 79 0.51 -8.52 0.14
N MET A 80 -0.38 -7.53 0.25
CA MET A 80 -0.27 -6.24 -0.45
C MET A 80 -0.25 -5.09 0.54
N GLY A 81 0.82 -4.32 0.57
CA GLY A 81 0.87 -3.05 1.31
C GLY A 81 0.35 -1.90 0.45
N MET A 82 -0.44 -1.02 1.03
CA MET A 82 -0.88 0.20 0.35
C MET A 82 -0.67 1.44 1.22
N VAL A 83 -0.08 2.47 0.61
CA VAL A 83 0.08 3.79 1.24
C VAL A 83 -0.73 4.82 0.46
N PHE A 84 -1.69 5.43 1.14
CA PHE A 84 -2.59 6.44 0.57
C PHE A 84 -1.99 7.84 0.65
N GLN A 85 -2.48 8.74 -0.20
CA GLN A 85 -2.09 10.15 -0.21
C GLN A 85 -2.33 10.85 1.13
N HIS A 86 -3.38 10.51 1.85
CA HIS A 86 -3.73 11.07 3.17
C HIS A 86 -3.20 10.23 4.34
N PHE A 87 -2.29 9.26 4.06
CA PHE A 87 -1.66 8.36 5.03
C PHE A 87 -2.61 7.45 5.80
N ASN A 88 -3.83 7.88 6.09
CA ASN A 88 -4.93 7.15 6.74
C ASN A 88 -4.48 6.41 8.02
N LEU A 89 -3.69 7.09 8.86
CA LEU A 89 -3.34 6.56 10.18
C LEU A 89 -4.57 6.54 11.07
N PHE A 90 -4.70 5.52 11.91
CA PHE A 90 -5.76 5.43 12.90
C PHE A 90 -5.57 6.52 13.97
N PRO A 91 -6.46 7.53 14.06
CA PRO A 91 -6.22 8.70 14.91
C PRO A 91 -6.24 8.37 16.41
N HIS A 92 -6.97 7.31 16.79
CA HIS A 92 -7.10 6.86 18.18
C HIS A 92 -6.03 5.84 18.62
N PHE A 93 -5.10 5.50 17.73
CA PHE A 93 -3.97 4.63 18.04
C PHE A 93 -2.70 5.45 18.14
N THR A 94 -1.82 5.06 19.06
CA THR A 94 -0.44 5.57 19.07
C THR A 94 0.27 5.19 17.78
N VAL A 95 1.39 5.82 17.52
CA VAL A 95 2.25 5.51 16.36
C VAL A 95 2.66 4.04 16.35
N ALA A 96 3.17 3.54 17.47
CA ALA A 96 3.55 2.13 17.58
C ALA A 96 2.34 1.21 17.33
N LYS A 97 1.17 1.52 17.91
CA LYS A 97 -0.04 0.72 17.72
C LYS A 97 -0.54 0.73 16.28
N ASN A 98 -0.41 1.85 15.54
CA ASN A 98 -0.71 1.90 14.12
C ASN A 98 0.12 0.89 13.32
N ILE A 99 1.35 0.60 13.75
CA ILE A 99 2.26 -0.31 13.05
C ILE A 99 1.97 -1.77 13.40
N TRP A 100 1.90 -2.09 14.72
CA TRP A 100 1.80 -3.48 15.14
C TRP A 100 0.38 -4.06 15.14
N PHE A 101 -0.66 -3.23 15.09
CA PHE A 101 -2.05 -3.69 15.24
C PHE A 101 -2.44 -4.72 14.16
N SER A 102 -2.20 -4.42 12.89
CA SER A 102 -2.62 -5.30 11.79
C SER A 102 -1.93 -6.66 11.81
N PRO A 103 -0.60 -6.79 11.90
CA PRO A 103 0.04 -8.10 11.97
C PRO A 103 -0.40 -8.93 13.19
N VAL A 104 -0.65 -8.31 14.33
CA VAL A 104 -1.18 -9.00 15.52
C VAL A 104 -2.63 -9.42 15.31
N HIS A 105 -3.47 -8.55 14.77
CA HIS A 105 -4.88 -8.84 14.50
C HIS A 105 -5.04 -10.02 13.54
N HIS A 106 -4.21 -10.10 12.52
CA HIS A 106 -4.19 -11.21 11.57
C HIS A 106 -3.39 -12.44 12.05
N LYS A 107 -2.99 -12.47 13.33
CA LYS A 107 -2.26 -13.59 13.95
C LYS A 107 -0.94 -13.95 13.25
N LEU A 108 -0.32 -12.99 12.59
CA LEU A 108 1.01 -13.14 11.97
C LEU A 108 2.14 -13.00 13.01
N MET A 109 1.83 -12.34 14.12
CA MET A 109 2.76 -12.09 15.24
C MET A 109 1.97 -12.09 16.56
N THR A 110 2.63 -12.41 17.65
CA THR A 110 2.14 -12.12 19.00
C THR A 110 2.17 -10.61 19.25
N LYS A 111 1.48 -10.14 20.29
CA LYS A 111 1.47 -8.71 20.64
C LYS A 111 2.85 -8.19 21.01
N GLU A 112 3.63 -9.01 21.69
CA GLU A 112 5.00 -8.70 22.11
C GLU A 112 5.94 -8.59 20.90
N GLU A 113 5.87 -9.54 19.97
CA GLU A 113 6.62 -9.50 18.72
C GLU A 113 6.23 -8.29 17.87
N GLY A 114 4.93 -8.00 17.77
CA GLY A 114 4.42 -6.84 17.04
C GLY A 114 4.93 -5.51 17.59
N LYS A 115 4.95 -5.35 18.92
CA LYS A 115 5.54 -4.17 19.58
C LYS A 115 7.03 -4.03 19.30
N LYS A 116 7.79 -5.13 19.39
CA LYS A 116 9.23 -5.16 19.11
C LYS A 116 9.50 -4.80 17.65
N GLU A 117 8.74 -5.35 16.73
CA GLU A 117 8.86 -5.05 15.30
C GLU A 117 8.49 -3.59 14.99
N ALA A 118 7.45 -3.04 15.63
CA ALA A 118 7.11 -1.63 15.49
C ALA A 118 8.24 -0.70 15.92
N MET A 119 8.89 -0.98 17.05
CA MET A 119 10.05 -0.20 17.51
C MET A 119 11.21 -0.30 16.52
N ARG A 120 11.55 -1.50 16.05
CA ARG A 120 12.60 -1.72 15.05
C ARG A 120 12.34 -0.90 13.76
N LEU A 121 11.09 -0.89 13.28
CA LEU A 121 10.70 -0.13 12.10
C LEU A 121 10.75 1.38 12.34
N LEU A 122 10.35 1.84 13.53
CA LEU A 122 10.41 3.26 13.90
C LEU A 122 11.86 3.75 14.01
N GLU A 123 12.78 2.95 14.56
CA GLU A 123 14.21 3.24 14.59
C GLU A 123 14.76 3.43 13.16
N ARG A 124 14.40 2.55 12.23
CA ARG A 124 14.82 2.65 10.82
C ARG A 124 14.40 3.94 10.12
N VAL A 125 13.30 4.56 10.54
CA VAL A 125 12.79 5.82 9.98
C VAL A 125 13.09 7.03 10.87
N GLY A 126 13.85 6.86 11.96
CA GLY A 126 14.25 7.94 12.87
C GLY A 126 13.07 8.54 13.63
N LEU A 127 12.13 7.71 14.08
CA LEU A 127 10.90 8.12 14.79
C LEU A 127 10.64 7.25 16.04
N ALA A 128 11.66 6.61 16.62
CA ALA A 128 11.50 5.79 17.81
C ALA A 128 10.98 6.60 19.01
N ASP A 129 11.39 7.86 19.13
CA ASP A 129 10.93 8.81 20.14
C ASP A 129 9.45 9.17 20.04
N LYS A 130 8.80 8.85 18.94
CA LYS A 130 7.37 9.12 18.65
C LYS A 130 6.47 7.89 18.84
N ALA A 131 6.98 6.77 19.36
CA ALA A 131 6.24 5.52 19.48
C ALA A 131 4.88 5.68 20.18
N ASP A 132 4.83 6.44 21.26
CA ASP A 132 3.63 6.68 22.07
C ASP A 132 2.86 7.94 21.67
N ALA A 133 3.34 8.70 20.69
CA ALA A 133 2.65 9.87 20.17
C ALA A 133 1.40 9.47 19.35
N TYR A 134 0.48 10.40 19.18
CA TYR A 134 -0.71 10.24 18.34
C TYR A 134 -0.53 10.92 16.97
N PRO A 135 -1.20 10.43 15.92
CA PRO A 135 -1.09 11.02 14.58
C PRO A 135 -1.35 12.53 14.50
N SER A 136 -2.21 13.07 15.37
CA SER A 136 -2.53 14.51 15.41
C SER A 136 -1.32 15.40 15.68
N THR A 137 -0.33 14.91 16.42
CA THR A 137 0.87 15.68 16.83
C THR A 137 2.03 15.61 15.82
N LEU A 138 1.84 14.89 14.72
CA LEU A 138 2.91 14.59 13.77
C LEU A 138 2.87 15.51 12.54
N SER A 139 4.05 15.85 12.01
CA SER A 139 4.18 16.48 10.70
C SER A 139 3.76 15.56 9.55
N GLY A 140 3.45 16.13 8.37
CA GLY A 140 3.09 15.36 7.19
C GLY A 140 4.16 14.32 6.79
N GLY A 141 5.44 14.71 6.83
CA GLY A 141 6.54 13.80 6.53
C GLY A 141 6.71 12.67 7.56
N GLN A 142 6.42 12.93 8.83
CA GLN A 142 6.40 11.89 9.88
C GLN A 142 5.24 10.91 9.64
N LYS A 143 4.02 11.43 9.37
CA LYS A 143 2.85 10.60 9.03
C LYS A 143 3.12 9.72 7.82
N GLN A 144 3.78 10.24 6.79
CA GLN A 144 4.14 9.48 5.60
C GLN A 144 5.07 8.31 5.94
N ARG A 145 6.16 8.57 6.68
CA ARG A 145 7.10 7.53 7.09
C ARG A 145 6.42 6.45 7.92
N ILE A 146 5.55 6.83 8.85
CA ILE A 146 4.79 5.88 9.66
C ILE A 146 3.83 5.05 8.81
N ALA A 147 3.13 5.65 7.82
CA ALA A 147 2.25 4.92 6.93
C ALA A 147 3.01 3.88 6.08
N ILE A 148 4.23 4.20 5.66
CA ILE A 148 5.10 3.26 4.93
C ILE A 148 5.50 2.10 5.85
N VAL A 149 6.02 2.36 7.05
CA VAL A 149 6.46 1.27 7.93
C VAL A 149 5.29 0.46 8.48
N ARG A 150 4.10 1.06 8.63
CA ARG A 150 2.86 0.32 8.92
C ARG A 150 2.55 -0.72 7.83
N ALA A 151 2.66 -0.32 6.57
CA ALA A 151 2.44 -1.25 5.47
C ALA A 151 3.52 -2.34 5.43
N LEU A 152 4.78 -2.00 5.68
CA LEU A 152 5.91 -2.94 5.72
C LEU A 152 5.83 -3.94 6.88
N ALA A 153 5.18 -3.58 8.01
CA ALA A 153 5.01 -4.47 9.15
C ALA A 153 4.24 -5.76 8.80
N MET A 154 3.40 -5.73 7.76
CA MET A 154 2.71 -6.89 7.22
C MET A 154 3.60 -7.79 6.36
N LYS A 155 4.86 -7.40 6.09
CA LYS A 155 5.81 -8.08 5.18
C LYS A 155 5.18 -8.36 3.81
N PRO A 156 4.62 -7.34 3.14
CA PRO A 156 3.90 -7.54 1.89
C PRO A 156 4.86 -7.91 0.76
N LYS A 157 4.39 -8.72 -0.19
CA LYS A 157 5.08 -9.02 -1.45
C LYS A 157 5.01 -7.87 -2.45
N VAL A 158 3.93 -7.07 -2.38
CA VAL A 158 3.66 -5.94 -3.28
C VAL A 158 3.40 -4.68 -2.46
N MET A 159 4.02 -3.57 -2.86
CA MET A 159 3.77 -2.25 -2.28
C MET A 159 3.14 -1.31 -3.31
N LEU A 160 1.94 -0.82 -3.03
CA LEU A 160 1.21 0.15 -3.84
C LEU A 160 1.29 1.53 -3.17
N LEU A 161 1.88 2.50 -3.87
CA LEU A 161 2.09 3.84 -3.33
C LEU A 161 1.33 4.87 -4.17
N THR A 162 0.33 5.55 -3.58
CA THR A 162 -0.50 6.56 -4.28
C THR A 162 -0.05 7.99 -3.97
N ASN A 163 1.14 8.18 -3.45
CA ASN A 163 1.62 9.49 -3.03
C ASN A 163 2.15 10.34 -4.18
N ARG A 164 1.87 11.67 -4.12
CA ARG A 164 2.89 12.63 -4.56
C ARG A 164 4.11 12.41 -3.66
N PRO A 165 5.27 12.04 -4.17
CA PRO A 165 6.46 12.11 -3.35
C PRO A 165 6.64 13.58 -2.96
N GLN A 166 6.43 13.92 -1.70
CA GLN A 166 7.26 14.96 -1.09
C GLN A 166 8.69 14.48 -1.36
N PRO A 167 9.61 15.35 -1.81
CA PRO A 167 10.96 14.90 -2.11
C PRO A 167 11.52 14.24 -0.84
N LEU A 168 11.46 12.92 -0.82
CA LEU A 168 12.27 12.12 0.08
C LEU A 168 13.68 12.54 -0.29
N THR A 169 14.41 13.16 0.64
CA THR A 169 15.80 13.50 0.41
C THR A 169 16.52 12.29 -0.18
N PRO A 170 17.43 12.44 -1.15
CA PRO A 170 18.01 11.32 -1.92
C PRO A 170 18.52 10.14 -1.10
N LYS A 171 18.85 10.35 0.17
CA LYS A 171 19.30 9.31 1.11
C LYS A 171 18.24 8.25 1.46
N TRP A 172 16.94 8.52 1.27
CA TRP A 172 15.86 7.62 1.66
C TRP A 172 15.23 6.87 0.48
N SER A 173 15.30 7.42 -0.72
CA SER A 173 14.73 6.79 -1.92
C SER A 173 15.43 5.48 -2.29
N VAL A 174 16.72 5.33 -1.97
CA VAL A 174 17.53 4.15 -2.34
C VAL A 174 17.46 3.03 -1.28
N ARG A 175 17.24 3.36 0.00
CA ARG A 175 17.24 2.36 1.09
C ARG A 175 15.91 1.62 1.30
N PHE A 176 14.79 2.16 0.86
CA PHE A 176 13.47 1.51 1.00
C PHE A 176 13.13 0.55 -0.14
N LEU A 177 13.91 0.55 -1.20
CA LEU A 177 13.67 -0.26 -2.39
C LEU A 177 14.55 -1.52 -2.45
N THR A 178 15.35 -1.77 -1.43
CA THR A 178 16.19 -2.98 -1.31
C THR A 178 15.83 -3.69 0.01
N LEU A 179 14.75 -4.43 -0.02
CA LEU A 179 14.42 -5.49 0.94
C LEU A 179 14.30 -6.80 0.18
#